data_e810b64956232f5da140da31010e1d9e
#
_entry.id   e810b64956232f5da140da31010e1d9e
#
_cell.length_a   1.000
_cell.length_b   1.000
_cell.length_c   1.000
_cell.angle_alpha   90.00
_cell.angle_beta   90.00
_cell.angle_gamma   90.00
#
_symmetry.space_group_name_H-M   'P 1'
#
loop_
_entity.id
_entity.type
_entity.pdbx_description
1 polymer ?
#
loop_
_entity_poly.entity_id
_entity_poly.type
_entity_poly.pdbx_seq_one_letter_code
_entity_poly.pdbx_strand_id
1 'polypeptide(L)'
;MTKITLLCNAGMSTSMLVKKMQEAAKESGYECEINAYPSAEAQARAADSDVILIGPQIRFQLSKIQALFPNIPVEAIDMRVYGRMDGAAALELAKSLIK
;
A
#
# COMPACT_ATOMS: atom_id res chain seq x y z
N MET A 1 -13.52 -9.30 0.28
CA MET A 1 -12.79 -8.30 1.09
C MET A 1 -11.72 -7.63 0.24
N THR A 2 -11.64 -6.33 0.31
CA THR A 2 -10.65 -5.56 -0.45
C THR A 2 -9.24 -5.86 0.05
N LYS A 3 -8.32 -6.11 -0.85
CA LYS A 3 -6.94 -6.40 -0.48
C LYS A 3 -6.02 -5.25 -0.89
N ILE A 4 -5.41 -4.63 0.10
CA ILE A 4 -4.47 -3.51 -0.06
C ILE A 4 -3.09 -4.02 0.29
N THR A 5 -2.16 -3.91 -0.64
CA THR A 5 -0.79 -4.39 -0.43
C THR A 5 0.17 -3.21 -0.48
N LEU A 6 1.03 -3.10 0.52
CA LEU A 6 2.09 -2.11 0.55
C LEU A 6 3.42 -2.79 0.26
N LEU A 7 4.21 -2.18 -0.59
CA LEU A 7 5.55 -2.67 -0.91
C LEU A 7 6.58 -1.65 -0.45
N CYS A 8 7.66 -2.13 0.12
CA CYS A 8 8.72 -1.26 0.61
C CYS A 8 10.07 -1.97 0.50
N ASN A 9 11.13 -1.25 0.87
CA ASN A 9 12.47 -1.79 0.80
C ASN A 9 12.76 -2.76 1.94
N ALA A 10 12.50 -2.36 3.18
CA ALA A 10 12.86 -3.14 4.36
C ALA A 10 11.68 -3.59 5.21
N GLY A 11 10.50 -3.07 4.99
CA GLY A 11 9.28 -3.55 5.65
C GLY A 11 8.96 -3.01 7.03
N MET A 12 9.94 -2.58 7.79
CA MET A 12 9.70 -2.25 9.20
C MET A 12 8.82 -1.01 9.41
N SER A 13 9.19 0.11 8.81
CA SER A 13 8.38 1.33 8.97
C SER A 13 7.05 1.22 8.24
N THR A 14 7.02 0.48 7.15
CA THR A 14 5.78 0.22 6.42
C THR A 14 4.82 -0.62 7.25
N SER A 15 5.34 -1.53 8.08
CA SER A 15 4.50 -2.33 8.97
C SER A 15 3.77 -1.45 9.97
N MET A 16 4.41 -0.38 10.47
CA MET A 16 3.72 0.57 11.36
C MET A 16 2.61 1.31 10.64
N LEU A 17 2.85 1.72 9.40
CA LEU A 17 1.84 2.38 8.61
C LEU A 17 0.66 1.45 8.35
N VAL A 18 0.91 0.17 8.05
CA VAL A 18 -0.14 -0.82 7.87
C VAL A 18 -1.01 -0.88 9.11
N LYS A 19 -0.40 -0.90 10.29
CA LYS A 19 -1.15 -0.94 11.54
C LYS A 19 -2.07 0.28 11.68
N LYS A 20 -1.55 1.46 11.35
CA LYS A 20 -2.35 2.69 11.39
C LYS A 20 -3.47 2.67 10.36
N MET A 21 -3.23 2.11 9.18
CA MET A 21 -4.27 1.95 8.17
C MET A 21 -5.35 0.98 8.63
N GLN A 22 -4.95 -0.11 9.28
CA GLN A 22 -5.90 -1.09 9.82
C GLN A 22 -6.78 -0.46 10.88
N GLU A 23 -6.20 0.38 11.75
CA GLU A 23 -6.97 1.10 12.76
C GLU A 23 -7.97 2.06 12.12
N ALA A 24 -7.53 2.81 11.10
CA ALA A 24 -8.42 3.73 10.39
C ALA A 24 -9.55 2.99 9.68
N ALA A 25 -9.26 1.85 9.08
CA ALA A 25 -10.28 1.03 8.40
C ALA A 25 -11.31 0.53 9.39
N LYS A 26 -10.85 0.07 10.55
CA LYS A 26 -11.75 -0.41 11.60
C LYS A 26 -12.67 0.69 12.11
N GLU A 27 -12.11 1.88 12.32
CA GLU A 27 -12.90 3.02 12.80
C GLU A 27 -13.97 3.45 11.80
N SER A 28 -13.67 3.35 10.52
CA SER A 28 -14.59 3.75 9.45
C SER A 28 -15.52 2.63 8.99
N GLY A 29 -15.36 1.42 9.54
CA GLY A 29 -16.16 0.27 9.14
C GLY A 29 -15.82 -0.26 7.75
N TYR A 30 -14.65 0.07 7.22
CA TYR A 30 -14.22 -0.38 5.90
C TYR A 30 -13.53 -1.75 6.00
N GLU A 31 -14.17 -2.77 5.44
CA GLU A 31 -13.62 -4.13 5.48
C GLU A 31 -12.53 -4.30 4.43
N CYS A 32 -11.31 -4.54 4.88
CA CYS A 32 -10.18 -4.74 3.99
C CYS A 32 -9.08 -5.53 4.67
N GLU A 33 -8.21 -6.10 3.86
CA GLU A 33 -7.01 -6.79 4.32
C GLU A 33 -5.82 -5.94 3.87
N ILE A 34 -4.97 -5.57 4.81
CA ILE A 34 -3.83 -4.70 4.54
C ILE A 34 -2.55 -5.42 5.00
N ASN A 35 -1.61 -5.58 4.09
CA ASN A 35 -0.34 -6.25 4.38
C ASN A 35 0.80 -5.50 3.71
N ALA A 36 2.00 -5.64 4.27
CA ALA A 36 3.22 -5.06 3.73
C ALA A 36 4.22 -6.17 3.41
N TYR A 37 4.89 -6.04 2.29
CA TYR A 37 5.92 -6.99 1.85
C TYR A 37 7.09 -6.26 1.24
N PRO A 38 8.29 -6.85 1.25
CA PRO A 38 9.43 -6.30 0.49
C PRO A 38 9.12 -6.28 -1.00
N SER A 39 9.59 -5.25 -1.70
CA SER A 39 9.35 -5.14 -3.15
C SER A 39 9.85 -6.34 -3.94
N ALA A 40 10.89 -7.01 -3.44
CA ALA A 40 11.41 -8.22 -4.08
C ALA A 40 10.40 -9.35 -4.13
N GLU A 41 9.39 -9.34 -3.24
CA GLU A 41 8.35 -10.36 -3.19
C GLU A 41 7.07 -9.94 -3.89
N ALA A 42 7.10 -8.83 -4.64
CA ALA A 42 5.89 -8.27 -5.24
C ALA A 42 5.13 -9.28 -6.10
N GLN A 43 5.84 -9.99 -6.99
CA GLN A 43 5.17 -10.94 -7.88
C GLN A 43 4.51 -12.09 -7.14
N ALA A 44 5.13 -12.52 -6.04
CA ALA A 44 4.59 -13.64 -5.27
C ALA A 44 3.46 -13.23 -4.33
N ARG A 45 3.49 -11.98 -3.84
CA ARG A 45 2.61 -11.56 -2.75
C ARG A 45 1.53 -10.57 -3.15
N ALA A 46 1.74 -9.80 -4.22
CA ALA A 46 0.84 -8.70 -4.57
C ALA A 46 -0.06 -8.99 -5.78
N ALA A 47 0.10 -10.12 -6.42
CA ALA A 47 -0.61 -10.42 -7.68
C ALA A 47 -2.13 -10.46 -7.54
N ASP A 48 -2.65 -10.73 -6.36
CA ASP A 48 -4.09 -10.80 -6.10
C ASP A 48 -4.62 -9.58 -5.35
N SER A 49 -3.86 -8.49 -5.34
CA SER A 49 -4.27 -7.26 -4.65
C SER A 49 -5.26 -6.47 -5.49
N ASP A 50 -6.10 -5.70 -4.80
CA ASP A 50 -7.00 -4.74 -5.45
C ASP A 50 -6.29 -3.41 -5.68
N VAL A 51 -5.31 -3.10 -4.86
CA VAL A 51 -4.49 -1.89 -5.02
C VAL A 51 -3.13 -2.16 -4.38
N ILE A 52 -2.10 -1.55 -4.96
CA ILE A 52 -0.74 -1.65 -4.45
C ILE A 52 -0.23 -0.24 -4.17
N LEU A 53 0.27 -0.03 -2.96
CA LEU A 53 0.91 1.23 -2.58
C LEU A 53 2.38 0.96 -2.33
N ILE A 54 3.24 1.85 -2.80
CA ILE A 54 4.68 1.69 -2.57
C ILE A 54 5.19 2.80 -1.66
N GLY A 55 6.14 2.45 -0.80
CA GLY A 55 6.76 3.42 0.09
C GLY A 55 7.57 4.45 -0.70
N PRO A 56 7.67 5.68 -0.20
CA PRO A 56 8.40 6.74 -0.92
C PRO A 56 9.88 6.41 -1.11
N GLN A 57 10.44 5.54 -0.28
CA GLN A 57 11.84 5.14 -0.39
C GLN A 57 12.13 4.37 -1.67
N ILE A 58 11.11 3.73 -2.25
CA ILE A 58 11.27 2.97 -3.49
C ILE A 58 10.42 3.55 -4.61
N ARG A 59 10.13 4.84 -4.54
CA ARG A 59 9.35 5.53 -5.56
C ARG A 59 9.95 5.36 -6.95
N PHE A 60 11.27 5.24 -7.04
CA PHE A 60 11.94 5.02 -8.32
C PHE A 60 11.56 3.69 -8.97
N GLN A 61 10.94 2.76 -8.23
CA GLN A 61 10.47 1.49 -8.76
C GLN A 61 9.00 1.54 -9.21
N LEU A 62 8.35 2.69 -9.11
CA LEU A 62 6.91 2.80 -9.42
C LEU A 62 6.58 2.27 -10.82
N SER A 63 7.28 2.77 -11.84
CA SER A 63 7.02 2.35 -13.22
C SER A 63 7.23 0.87 -13.41
N LYS A 64 8.27 0.32 -12.78
CA LYS A 64 8.57 -1.11 -12.87
C LYS A 64 7.46 -1.95 -12.28
N ILE A 65 6.98 -1.54 -11.11
CA ILE A 65 5.92 -2.28 -10.42
C ILE A 65 4.60 -2.15 -11.18
N GLN A 66 4.31 -0.96 -11.70
CA GLN A 66 3.12 -0.78 -12.55
C GLN A 66 3.15 -1.70 -13.76
N ALA A 67 4.32 -1.88 -14.36
CA ALA A 67 4.46 -2.76 -15.52
C ALA A 67 4.25 -4.23 -15.16
N LEU A 68 4.58 -4.63 -13.94
CA LEU A 68 4.35 -6.00 -13.47
C LEU A 68 2.86 -6.29 -13.25
N PHE A 69 2.07 -5.27 -12.93
CA PHE A 69 0.67 -5.44 -12.58
C PHE A 69 -0.19 -4.45 -13.37
N PRO A 70 -0.31 -4.64 -14.69
CA PRO A 70 -1.01 -3.65 -15.53
C PRO A 70 -2.50 -3.50 -15.21
N ASN A 71 -3.09 -4.48 -14.53
CA ASN A 71 -4.52 -4.45 -14.19
C ASN A 71 -4.78 -4.05 -12.74
N ILE A 72 -3.74 -3.73 -11.98
CA ILE A 72 -3.86 -3.34 -10.58
C ILE A 72 -3.37 -1.89 -10.44
N PRO A 73 -4.16 -0.99 -9.81
CA PRO A 73 -3.66 0.36 -9.54
C PRO A 73 -2.43 0.30 -8.63
N VAL A 74 -1.36 0.97 -9.02
CA VAL A 74 -0.13 1.05 -8.24
C VAL A 74 0.25 2.50 -8.11
N GLU A 75 0.45 2.97 -6.89
CA GLU A 75 0.79 4.37 -6.63
C GLU A 75 1.78 4.48 -5.47
N ALA A 76 2.59 5.55 -5.50
CA ALA A 76 3.52 5.82 -4.41
C ALA A 76 2.82 6.61 -3.31
N ILE A 77 3.11 6.27 -2.05
CA ILE A 77 2.59 7.00 -0.91
C ILE A 77 3.35 8.34 -0.80
N ASP A 78 2.60 9.42 -0.56
CA ASP A 78 3.20 10.74 -0.34
C ASP A 78 4.17 10.69 0.84
N MET A 79 5.30 11.35 0.69
CA MET A 79 6.35 11.34 1.70
C MET A 79 5.87 11.89 3.05
N ARG A 80 4.98 12.89 3.02
CA ARG A 80 4.43 13.47 4.26
C ARG A 80 3.46 12.51 4.96
N VAL A 81 2.66 11.83 4.17
CA VAL A 81 1.75 10.80 4.70
C VAL A 81 2.55 9.68 5.36
N TYR A 82 3.58 9.23 4.69
CA TYR A 82 4.43 8.17 5.22
C TYR A 82 5.20 8.62 6.46
N GLY A 83 5.79 9.81 6.40
CA GLY A 83 6.59 10.33 7.52
C GLY A 83 5.78 10.57 8.78
N ARG A 84 4.49 10.88 8.65
CA ARG A 84 3.59 11.08 9.79
C ARG A 84 2.90 9.80 10.22
N MET A 85 3.13 8.70 9.51
CA MET A 85 2.39 7.46 9.71
C MET A 85 0.88 7.70 9.68
N ASP A 86 0.43 8.51 8.71
CA ASP A 86 -0.96 8.90 8.57
C ASP A 86 -1.74 7.79 7.88
N GLY A 87 -2.16 6.81 8.67
CA GLY A 87 -2.88 5.65 8.15
C GLY A 87 -4.20 6.01 7.49
N ALA A 88 -4.91 7.03 8.02
CA ALA A 88 -6.18 7.44 7.44
C ALA A 88 -5.97 8.01 6.03
N ALA A 89 -4.95 8.86 5.83
CA ALA A 89 -4.67 9.42 4.53
C ALA A 89 -4.20 8.35 3.53
N ALA A 90 -3.38 7.40 4.00
CA ALA A 90 -2.94 6.29 3.14
C ALA A 90 -4.11 5.39 2.74
N LEU A 91 -5.03 5.15 3.67
CA LEU A 91 -6.23 4.38 3.37
C LEU A 91 -7.11 5.09 2.35
N GLU A 92 -7.26 6.41 2.50
CA GLU A 92 -8.05 7.20 1.55
C GLU A 92 -7.43 7.17 0.16
N LEU A 93 -6.11 7.21 0.06
CA LEU A 93 -5.43 7.05 -1.22
C LEU A 93 -5.78 5.70 -1.84
N ALA A 94 -5.68 4.63 -1.07
CA ALA A 94 -6.02 3.29 -1.57
C ALA A 94 -7.47 3.23 -2.04
N LYS A 95 -8.40 3.77 -1.26
CA LYS A 95 -9.81 3.76 -1.61
C LYS A 95 -10.09 4.56 -2.88
N SER A 96 -9.37 5.66 -3.10
CA SER A 96 -9.55 6.47 -4.29
C SER A 96 -9.10 5.76 -5.56
N LEU A 97 -8.17 4.82 -5.44
CA LEU A 97 -7.65 4.06 -6.57
C LEU A 97 -8.50 2.83 -6.88
N ILE A 98 -9.23 2.34 -5.92
CA ILE A 98 -10.13 1.19 -6.08
C ILE A 98 -11.49 1.73 -6.51
N LYS A 99 -11.96 1.27 -7.65
CA LYS A 99 -13.25 1.74 -8.17
C LYS A 99 -14.25 0.63 -8.33
#